data_e68dc058b750485a4a55027f079c7cc9
#
_entry.id   e68dc058b750485a4a55027f079c7cc9
#
_cell.length_a   1.000
_cell.length_b   1.000
_cell.length_c   1.000
_cell.angle_alpha   90.00
_cell.angle_beta   90.00
_cell.angle_gamma   90.00
#
_symmetry.space_group_name_H-M   'P 1'
#
loop_
_entity.id
_entity.type
_entity.pdbx_description
1 polymer ?
#
loop_
_entity_poly.entity_id
_entity_poly.type
_entity_poly.pdbx_seq_one_letter_code
_entity_poly.pdbx_strand_id
1 'polypeptide(L)'
;MRVNGIVVCRGDASVGPDDRVELDSPAPAAFPAPLRLIHEDEHLLVVDKPPGLLTIATETERERTVYRLLGDWMRARGGRRIFVVHRLDRETSGLLVFAKSVAVKRALQAQFEARMPERVYVARVEGVVTEPEGMLTGYLVEDRTLRIRAARDTRRGKEAITRYRVLERYRGATLLELALVTGRRGQIRAQLAALGHPIVGDRTYGSRRDPLRRVCLHAARLGFVHPSGRRVVFESPPPSSFRRA
;
A
#
# COMPACT_ATOMS: atom_id res chain seq x y z
N MET A 1 4.29 -30.64 -23.58
CA MET A 1 3.91 -32.01 -23.32
C MET A 1 5.05 -32.93 -23.72
N ARG A 2 5.36 -33.91 -22.90
CA ARG A 2 6.31 -34.98 -23.27
C ARG A 2 5.57 -36.30 -23.34
N VAL A 3 5.89 -37.10 -24.33
CA VAL A 3 5.43 -38.49 -24.47
C VAL A 3 6.67 -39.37 -24.40
N ASN A 4 6.74 -40.27 -23.43
CA ASN A 4 7.91 -41.12 -23.16
C ASN A 4 9.23 -40.34 -23.07
N GLY A 5 9.19 -39.15 -22.43
CA GLY A 5 10.35 -38.27 -22.28
C GLY A 5 10.68 -37.37 -23.50
N ILE A 6 10.04 -37.57 -24.66
CA ILE A 6 10.27 -36.80 -25.88
C ILE A 6 9.31 -35.61 -25.93
N VAL A 7 9.84 -34.40 -26.19
CA VAL A 7 9.02 -33.19 -26.29
C VAL A 7 8.14 -33.25 -27.55
N VAL A 8 6.85 -33.18 -27.39
CA VAL A 8 5.86 -33.15 -28.46
C VAL A 8 5.23 -31.75 -28.51
N CYS A 9 5.48 -31.06 -29.63
CA CYS A 9 5.00 -29.70 -29.88
C CYS A 9 3.74 -29.63 -30.76
N ARG A 10 3.22 -30.78 -31.23
CA ARG A 10 2.02 -30.86 -32.08
C ARG A 10 0.80 -31.32 -31.27
N GLY A 11 -0.32 -30.64 -31.48
CA GLY A 11 -1.60 -30.99 -30.78
C GLY A 11 -2.30 -32.23 -31.35
N ASP A 12 -1.82 -32.75 -32.47
CA ASP A 12 -2.33 -33.92 -33.21
C ASP A 12 -1.49 -35.19 -33.01
N ALA A 13 -0.57 -35.19 -32.07
CA ALA A 13 0.24 -36.36 -31.75
C ALA A 13 -0.63 -37.50 -31.18
N SER A 14 -0.59 -38.65 -31.81
CA SER A 14 -1.26 -39.86 -31.32
C SER A 14 -0.54 -40.36 -30.08
N VAL A 15 -1.32 -40.66 -29.04
CA VAL A 15 -0.85 -41.25 -27.77
C VAL A 15 -1.45 -42.62 -27.62
N GLY A 16 -0.62 -43.63 -27.46
CA GLY A 16 -1.04 -45.00 -27.25
C GLY A 16 -1.42 -45.28 -25.78
N PRO A 17 -2.10 -46.46 -25.50
CA PRO A 17 -2.53 -46.78 -24.14
C PRO A 17 -1.35 -46.98 -23.15
N ASP A 18 -0.17 -47.31 -23.63
CA ASP A 18 1.03 -47.53 -22.80
C ASP A 18 1.98 -46.35 -22.77
N ASP A 19 1.62 -45.23 -23.40
CA ASP A 19 2.47 -44.04 -23.44
C ASP A 19 2.38 -43.25 -22.13
N ARG A 20 3.54 -42.89 -21.60
CA ARG A 20 3.65 -42.00 -20.46
C ARG A 20 3.58 -40.55 -20.93
N VAL A 21 2.46 -39.88 -20.65
CA VAL A 21 2.25 -38.45 -20.96
C VAL A 21 2.63 -37.59 -19.77
N GLU A 22 3.63 -36.75 -19.94
CA GLU A 22 4.04 -35.72 -18.98
C GLU A 22 3.62 -34.35 -19.52
N LEU A 23 2.78 -33.64 -18.76
CA LEU A 23 2.47 -32.25 -19.03
C LEU A 23 3.49 -31.38 -18.30
N ASP A 24 4.33 -30.65 -19.05
CA ASP A 24 5.13 -29.59 -18.46
C ASP A 24 4.16 -28.51 -17.97
N SER A 25 3.83 -28.52 -16.69
CA SER A 25 3.18 -27.37 -16.07
C SER A 25 4.20 -26.23 -16.10
N PRO A 26 3.87 -25.07 -16.68
CA PRO A 26 4.77 -23.92 -16.60
C PRO A 26 5.10 -23.65 -15.13
N ALA A 27 6.36 -23.38 -14.86
CA ALA A 27 6.78 -23.00 -13.51
C ALA A 27 5.84 -21.90 -12.97
N PRO A 28 5.39 -22.00 -11.71
CA PRO A 28 4.49 -21.00 -11.17
C PRO A 28 5.08 -19.60 -11.34
N ALA A 29 4.29 -18.67 -11.88
CA ALA A 29 4.74 -17.31 -12.15
C ALA A 29 5.32 -16.69 -10.88
N ALA A 30 6.55 -16.20 -10.97
CA ALA A 30 7.22 -15.52 -9.84
C ALA A 30 6.40 -14.32 -9.39
N PHE A 31 6.43 -14.06 -8.08
CA PHE A 31 5.74 -12.88 -7.53
C PHE A 31 6.33 -11.59 -8.13
N PRO A 32 5.52 -10.61 -8.56
CA PRO A 32 6.00 -9.50 -9.36
C PRO A 32 6.86 -8.52 -8.55
N ALA A 33 8.13 -8.41 -8.92
CA ALA A 33 8.98 -7.34 -8.41
C ALA A 33 8.46 -5.96 -8.89
N PRO A 34 8.62 -4.91 -8.07
CA PRO A 34 9.31 -4.84 -6.78
C PRO A 34 8.37 -5.01 -5.56
N LEU A 35 7.21 -5.64 -5.72
CA LEU A 35 6.28 -5.91 -4.63
C LEU A 35 6.81 -7.05 -3.75
N ARG A 36 6.44 -7.02 -2.47
CA ARG A 36 6.67 -8.14 -1.55
C ARG A 36 5.33 -8.70 -1.09
N LEU A 37 5.16 -10.01 -1.23
CA LEU A 37 4.00 -10.72 -0.71
C LEU A 37 4.11 -10.81 0.82
N ILE A 38 3.06 -10.38 1.52
CA ILE A 38 2.94 -10.48 2.98
C ILE A 38 2.01 -11.62 3.35
N HIS A 39 0.87 -11.73 2.64
CA HIS A 39 -0.11 -12.79 2.90
C HIS A 39 -0.95 -13.04 1.65
N GLU A 40 -1.32 -14.29 1.44
CA GLU A 40 -2.27 -14.71 0.42
C GLU A 40 -3.14 -15.87 0.98
N ASP A 41 -4.46 -15.75 0.84
CA ASP A 41 -5.41 -16.82 1.06
C ASP A 41 -6.50 -16.83 -0.03
N GLU A 42 -7.61 -17.55 0.19
CA GLU A 42 -8.69 -17.61 -0.80
C GLU A 42 -9.47 -16.29 -0.92
N HIS A 43 -9.45 -15.43 0.09
CA HIS A 43 -10.25 -14.21 0.18
C HIS A 43 -9.49 -12.95 -0.19
N LEU A 44 -8.22 -12.86 0.18
CA LEU A 44 -7.45 -11.63 0.07
C LEU A 44 -5.96 -11.85 -0.23
N LEU A 45 -5.33 -10.76 -0.64
CA LEU A 45 -3.91 -10.65 -0.91
C LEU A 45 -3.39 -9.40 -0.20
N VAL A 46 -2.40 -9.54 0.68
CA VAL A 46 -1.71 -8.43 1.34
C VAL A 46 -0.30 -8.33 0.81
N VAL A 47 0.07 -7.12 0.40
CA VAL A 47 1.39 -6.85 -0.15
C VAL A 47 2.04 -5.65 0.52
N ASP A 48 3.36 -5.62 0.48
CA ASP A 48 4.15 -4.44 0.79
C ASP A 48 4.53 -3.74 -0.52
N LYS A 49 4.03 -2.52 -0.68
CA LYS A 49 4.25 -1.68 -1.85
C LYS A 49 5.54 -0.85 -1.68
N PRO A 50 6.46 -0.83 -2.63
CA PRO A 50 7.59 0.10 -2.61
C PRO A 50 7.13 1.56 -2.83
N PRO A 51 7.95 2.56 -2.49
CA PRO A 51 7.72 3.94 -2.89
C PRO A 51 7.82 4.11 -4.41
N GLY A 52 7.22 5.16 -4.96
CA GLY A 52 7.29 5.49 -6.38
C GLY A 52 6.33 4.70 -7.28
N LEU A 53 5.66 3.65 -6.77
CA LEU A 53 4.70 2.86 -7.51
C LEU A 53 3.26 3.28 -7.19
N LEU A 54 2.43 3.49 -8.21
CA LEU A 54 1.01 3.79 -8.04
C LEU A 54 0.25 2.54 -7.55
N THR A 55 -0.77 2.72 -6.71
CA THR A 55 -1.69 1.64 -6.34
C THR A 55 -2.59 1.24 -7.50
N ILE A 56 -3.18 2.24 -8.18
CA ILE A 56 -4.08 2.11 -9.32
C ILE A 56 -3.69 3.09 -10.41
N ALA A 57 -4.17 2.84 -11.62
CA ALA A 57 -3.94 3.70 -12.78
C ALA A 57 -4.42 5.14 -12.56
N THR A 58 -3.73 6.06 -13.23
CA THR A 58 -4.12 7.46 -13.44
C THR A 58 -4.29 7.69 -14.94
N GLU A 59 -4.65 8.90 -15.33
CA GLU A 59 -4.74 9.26 -16.76
C GLU A 59 -3.38 9.14 -17.47
N THR A 60 -2.29 9.44 -16.75
CA THR A 60 -0.92 9.49 -17.28
C THR A 60 -0.12 8.22 -17.10
N GLU A 61 -0.50 7.32 -16.19
CA GLU A 61 0.23 6.07 -15.93
C GLU A 61 -0.77 4.93 -15.70
N ARG A 62 -0.83 3.98 -16.63
CA ARG A 62 -1.78 2.85 -16.60
C ARG A 62 -1.13 1.50 -16.39
N GLU A 63 0.13 1.35 -16.79
CA GLU A 63 0.82 0.06 -16.82
C GLU A 63 1.54 -0.23 -15.49
N ARG A 64 2.28 0.73 -14.96
CA ARG A 64 3.12 0.56 -13.77
C ARG A 64 2.34 0.83 -12.49
N THR A 65 1.41 -0.06 -12.16
CA THR A 65 0.61 0.02 -10.92
C THR A 65 0.61 -1.31 -10.17
N VAL A 66 0.45 -1.25 -8.85
CA VAL A 66 0.32 -2.47 -8.03
C VAL A 66 -0.83 -3.35 -8.54
N TYR A 67 -1.97 -2.73 -8.85
CA TYR A 67 -3.14 -3.43 -9.35
C TYR A 67 -2.87 -4.18 -10.66
N ARG A 68 -2.15 -3.57 -11.60
CA ARG A 68 -1.81 -4.18 -12.88
C ARG A 68 -0.83 -5.35 -12.67
N LEU A 69 0.25 -5.13 -11.95
CA LEU A 69 1.26 -6.15 -11.66
C LEU A 69 0.65 -7.39 -11.00
N LEU A 70 -0.18 -7.19 -9.97
CA LEU A 70 -0.85 -8.29 -9.29
C LEU A 70 -1.92 -8.94 -10.16
N GLY A 71 -2.63 -8.18 -11.00
CA GLY A 71 -3.62 -8.71 -11.92
C GLY A 71 -2.99 -9.61 -12.98
N ASP A 72 -1.84 -9.24 -13.52
CA ASP A 72 -1.08 -10.02 -14.49
C ASP A 72 -0.53 -11.30 -13.85
N TRP A 73 0.02 -11.21 -12.65
CA TRP A 73 0.50 -12.35 -11.88
C TRP A 73 -0.62 -13.35 -11.54
N MET A 74 -1.78 -12.87 -11.13
CA MET A 74 -2.93 -13.73 -10.85
C MET A 74 -3.41 -14.45 -12.12
N ARG A 75 -3.47 -13.77 -13.26
CA ARG A 75 -3.85 -14.38 -14.54
C ARG A 75 -2.87 -15.44 -14.98
N ALA A 76 -1.57 -15.18 -14.85
CA ALA A 76 -0.53 -16.16 -15.22
C ALA A 76 -0.60 -17.46 -14.39
N ARG A 77 -1.23 -17.43 -13.22
CA ARG A 77 -1.48 -18.61 -12.35
C ARG A 77 -2.86 -19.24 -12.56
N GLY A 78 -3.62 -18.81 -13.58
CA GLY A 78 -5.02 -19.24 -13.75
C GLY A 78 -5.97 -18.70 -12.68
N GLY A 79 -5.53 -17.72 -11.89
CA GLY A 79 -6.27 -17.13 -10.80
C GLY A 79 -7.34 -16.12 -11.26
N ARG A 80 -8.28 -15.83 -10.35
CA ARG A 80 -9.37 -14.87 -10.60
C ARG A 80 -8.87 -13.43 -10.47
N ARG A 81 -9.70 -12.50 -10.94
CA ARG A 81 -9.49 -11.05 -10.82
C ARG A 81 -9.39 -10.64 -9.34
N ILE A 82 -8.48 -9.70 -9.04
CA ILE A 82 -8.40 -9.01 -7.75
C ILE A 82 -9.16 -7.68 -7.77
N PHE A 83 -9.45 -7.15 -6.59
CA PHE A 83 -10.22 -5.93 -6.42
C PHE A 83 -9.54 -5.01 -5.42
N VAL A 84 -9.49 -3.72 -5.74
CA VAL A 84 -8.92 -2.69 -4.87
C VAL A 84 -9.85 -2.43 -3.69
N VAL A 85 -9.34 -2.52 -2.48
CA VAL A 85 -10.05 -2.18 -1.23
C VAL A 85 -9.75 -0.75 -0.82
N HIS A 86 -8.47 -0.40 -0.72
CA HIS A 86 -7.99 0.94 -0.40
C HIS A 86 -6.74 1.27 -1.21
N ARG A 87 -6.17 2.45 -1.00
CA ARG A 87 -4.98 2.89 -1.73
C ARG A 87 -3.97 3.57 -0.83
N LEU A 88 -2.70 3.50 -1.22
CA LEU A 88 -1.62 4.35 -0.76
C LEU A 88 -1.25 5.35 -1.85
N ASP A 89 -0.68 6.48 -1.45
CA ASP A 89 -0.10 7.44 -2.38
C ASP A 89 1.11 6.81 -3.11
N ARG A 90 1.47 7.36 -4.27
CA ARG A 90 2.61 6.91 -5.08
C ARG A 90 3.88 6.79 -4.24
N GLU A 91 4.18 7.84 -3.46
CA GLU A 91 5.42 7.96 -2.70
C GLU A 91 5.41 7.20 -1.36
N THR A 92 4.24 6.81 -0.88
CA THR A 92 4.08 6.03 0.35
C THR A 92 4.39 4.56 0.09
N SER A 93 5.22 3.96 0.92
CA SER A 93 5.46 2.50 0.92
C SER A 93 4.65 1.78 2.00
N GLY A 94 4.60 0.45 1.95
CA GLY A 94 4.00 -0.39 3.00
C GLY A 94 2.74 -1.12 2.60
N LEU A 95 1.97 -1.50 3.59
CA LEU A 95 0.90 -2.49 3.50
C LEU A 95 -0.31 -2.03 2.68
N LEU A 96 -0.71 -2.89 1.75
CA LEU A 96 -1.93 -2.80 0.95
C LEU A 96 -2.67 -4.14 0.94
N VAL A 97 -4.00 -4.10 1.06
CA VAL A 97 -4.87 -5.27 0.89
C VAL A 97 -5.70 -5.18 -0.39
N PHE A 98 -5.79 -6.30 -1.10
CA PHE A 98 -6.67 -6.53 -2.25
C PHE A 98 -7.60 -7.69 -1.95
N ALA A 99 -8.84 -7.60 -2.41
CA ALA A 99 -9.81 -8.67 -2.30
C ALA A 99 -9.76 -9.58 -3.54
N LYS A 100 -10.07 -10.86 -3.37
CA LYS A 100 -10.15 -11.84 -4.48
C LYS A 100 -11.57 -12.05 -5.00
N SER A 101 -12.57 -11.39 -4.39
CA SER A 101 -13.96 -11.39 -4.87
C SER A 101 -14.64 -10.05 -4.61
N VAL A 102 -15.75 -9.80 -5.32
CA VAL A 102 -16.56 -8.58 -5.14
C VAL A 102 -17.20 -8.54 -3.75
N ALA A 103 -17.63 -9.70 -3.22
CA ALA A 103 -18.21 -9.80 -1.89
C ALA A 103 -17.20 -9.40 -0.81
N VAL A 104 -15.98 -9.93 -0.86
CA VAL A 104 -14.88 -9.60 0.06
C VAL A 104 -14.50 -8.13 -0.08
N LYS A 105 -14.42 -7.59 -1.32
CA LYS A 105 -14.18 -6.16 -1.53
C LYS A 105 -15.19 -5.30 -0.79
N ARG A 106 -16.50 -5.58 -0.96
CA ARG A 106 -17.58 -4.81 -0.33
C ARG A 106 -17.50 -4.88 1.20
N ALA A 107 -17.30 -6.08 1.75
CA ALA A 107 -17.16 -6.29 3.19
C ALA A 107 -15.98 -5.51 3.79
N LEU A 108 -14.82 -5.55 3.13
CA LEU A 108 -13.65 -4.79 3.59
C LEU A 108 -13.87 -3.27 3.41
N GLN A 109 -14.41 -2.81 2.28
CA GLN A 109 -14.67 -1.39 2.07
C GLN A 109 -15.65 -0.82 3.10
N ALA A 110 -16.69 -1.56 3.48
CA ALA A 110 -17.61 -1.17 4.56
C ALA A 110 -16.87 -0.95 5.89
N GLN A 111 -15.89 -1.80 6.23
CA GLN A 111 -15.05 -1.58 7.41
C GLN A 111 -14.24 -0.28 7.30
N PHE A 112 -13.62 0.00 6.12
CA PHE A 112 -12.88 1.25 5.92
C PHE A 112 -13.79 2.49 6.02
N GLU A 113 -14.99 2.43 5.50
CA GLU A 113 -16.01 3.48 5.60
C GLU A 113 -16.44 3.70 7.06
N ALA A 114 -16.63 2.62 7.82
CA ALA A 114 -16.91 2.64 9.25
C ALA A 114 -15.69 2.99 10.13
N ARG A 115 -14.52 3.27 9.54
CA ARG A 115 -13.26 3.61 10.24
C ARG A 115 -12.79 2.53 11.22
N MET A 116 -13.15 1.27 10.99
CA MET A 116 -12.79 0.13 11.85
C MET A 116 -11.34 -0.36 11.68
N PRO A 117 -10.74 -0.35 10.46
CA PRO A 117 -9.39 -0.85 10.27
C PRO A 117 -8.35 -0.03 11.03
N GLU A 118 -7.46 -0.73 11.73
CA GLU A 118 -6.25 -0.17 12.30
C GLU A 118 -5.27 0.14 11.18
N ARG A 119 -4.82 1.40 11.09
CA ARG A 119 -3.88 1.85 10.06
C ARG A 119 -2.80 2.68 10.73
N VAL A 120 -1.64 2.06 10.92
CA VAL A 120 -0.49 2.72 11.55
C VAL A 120 0.61 2.93 10.52
N TYR A 121 1.13 4.13 10.51
CA TYR A 121 2.23 4.56 9.65
C TYR A 121 3.43 4.96 10.49
N VAL A 122 4.60 4.87 9.89
CA VAL A 122 5.82 5.48 10.44
C VAL A 122 6.32 6.53 9.47
N ALA A 123 6.60 7.72 9.99
CA ALA A 123 7.16 8.82 9.20
C ALA A 123 8.37 9.44 9.89
N ARG A 124 9.38 9.83 9.10
CA ARG A 124 10.42 10.74 9.55
C ARG A 124 10.08 12.15 9.09
N VAL A 125 10.01 13.09 10.01
CA VAL A 125 9.68 14.49 9.74
C VAL A 125 10.87 15.41 10.00
N GLU A 126 10.89 16.57 9.37
CA GLU A 126 11.86 17.62 9.64
C GLU A 126 11.55 18.35 10.96
N GLY A 127 12.61 18.75 11.64
CA GLY A 127 12.51 19.43 12.93
C GLY A 127 12.26 18.49 14.11
N VAL A 128 12.29 19.05 15.29
CA VAL A 128 12.06 18.34 16.56
C VAL A 128 10.63 18.58 17.01
N VAL A 129 9.81 17.55 16.99
CA VAL A 129 8.46 17.57 17.56
C VAL A 129 8.60 17.46 19.07
N THR A 130 8.22 18.51 19.79
CA THR A 130 8.40 18.62 21.25
C THR A 130 7.45 17.75 22.02
N GLU A 131 6.17 17.78 21.64
CA GLU A 131 5.14 16.98 22.32
C GLU A 131 5.32 15.49 22.02
N PRO A 132 5.37 14.61 23.06
CA PRO A 132 5.63 13.19 22.90
C PRO A 132 4.53 12.46 22.11
N GLU A 133 3.31 12.93 22.21
CA GLU A 133 2.13 12.44 21.49
C GLU A 133 1.11 13.54 21.27
N GLY A 134 0.18 13.34 20.36
CA GLY A 134 -0.87 14.31 20.12
C GLY A 134 -1.85 13.88 19.03
N MET A 135 -2.77 14.77 18.73
CA MET A 135 -3.79 14.57 17.71
C MET A 135 -3.81 15.72 16.71
N LEU A 136 -3.60 15.41 15.46
CA LEU A 136 -3.71 16.33 14.33
C LEU A 136 -5.16 16.31 13.85
N THR A 137 -5.90 17.37 14.16
CA THR A 137 -7.28 17.56 13.74
C THR A 137 -7.38 18.75 12.81
N GLY A 138 -8.28 18.66 11.83
CA GLY A 138 -8.52 19.76 10.91
C GLY A 138 -9.32 19.31 9.69
N TYR A 139 -9.41 20.19 8.71
CA TYR A 139 -10.12 19.94 7.46
C TYR A 139 -9.13 19.99 6.29
N LEU A 140 -9.33 19.12 5.32
CA LEU A 140 -8.50 19.04 4.13
C LEU A 140 -9.34 19.34 2.90
N VAL A 141 -8.80 20.17 2.02
CA VAL A 141 -9.37 20.49 0.71
C VAL A 141 -8.38 20.08 -0.39
N GLU A 142 -8.93 19.78 -1.54
CA GLU A 142 -8.16 19.61 -2.76
C GLU A 142 -8.14 20.95 -3.50
N ASP A 143 -6.95 21.47 -3.77
CA ASP A 143 -6.80 22.70 -4.55
C ASP A 143 -6.91 22.43 -6.07
N ARG A 144 -6.91 23.51 -6.87
CA ARG A 144 -7.01 23.43 -8.34
C ARG A 144 -5.88 22.61 -8.99
N THR A 145 -4.76 22.43 -8.30
CA THR A 145 -3.61 21.64 -8.76
C THR A 145 -3.68 20.18 -8.25
N LEU A 146 -4.84 19.76 -7.76
CA LEU A 146 -5.07 18.43 -7.18
C LEU A 146 -4.21 18.14 -5.94
N ARG A 147 -3.66 19.16 -5.28
CA ARG A 147 -2.93 19.01 -4.01
C ARG A 147 -3.90 19.10 -2.84
N ILE A 148 -3.65 18.27 -1.84
CA ILE A 148 -4.39 18.32 -0.59
C ILE A 148 -3.73 19.34 0.34
N ARG A 149 -4.51 20.25 0.90
CA ARG A 149 -4.05 21.26 1.84
C ARG A 149 -4.95 21.33 3.06
N ALA A 150 -4.41 21.79 4.18
CA ALA A 150 -5.22 22.13 5.33
C ALA A 150 -6.13 23.32 4.96
N ALA A 151 -7.41 23.17 5.25
CA ALA A 151 -8.42 24.21 5.03
C ALA A 151 -8.55 25.07 6.28
N ARG A 152 -8.63 26.40 6.06
CA ARG A 152 -9.02 27.35 7.11
C ARG A 152 -10.55 27.41 7.26
N ASP A 153 -11.29 27.14 6.16
CA ASP A 153 -12.75 27.13 6.15
C ASP A 153 -13.27 25.68 6.22
N THR A 154 -14.00 25.38 7.25
CA THR A 154 -14.58 24.06 7.55
C THR A 154 -15.68 23.64 6.57
N ARG A 155 -16.36 24.61 5.94
CA ARG A 155 -17.51 24.36 5.03
C ARG A 155 -17.12 23.64 3.74
N ARG A 156 -15.88 23.73 3.30
CA ARG A 156 -15.38 23.13 2.04
C ARG A 156 -14.43 21.96 2.28
N GLY A 157 -14.01 21.72 3.51
CA GLY A 157 -13.02 20.70 3.87
C GLY A 157 -13.65 19.39 4.32
N LYS A 158 -12.91 18.30 4.10
CA LYS A 158 -13.24 16.99 4.67
C LYS A 158 -12.46 16.83 5.97
N GLU A 159 -13.16 16.47 7.06
CA GLU A 159 -12.52 16.21 8.35
C GLU A 159 -11.38 15.19 8.23
N ALA A 160 -10.26 15.49 8.89
CA ALA A 160 -9.06 14.68 8.92
C ALA A 160 -8.51 14.62 10.34
N ILE A 161 -8.39 13.40 10.88
CA ILE A 161 -7.92 13.14 12.23
C ILE A 161 -6.83 12.07 12.18
N THR A 162 -5.64 12.42 12.70
CA THR A 162 -4.48 11.52 12.83
C THR A 162 -3.92 11.65 14.25
N ARG A 163 -3.76 10.55 14.95
CA ARG A 163 -3.00 10.51 16.21
C ARG A 163 -1.54 10.28 15.89
N TYR A 164 -0.65 10.93 16.64
CA TYR A 164 0.78 10.67 16.53
C TYR A 164 1.41 10.39 17.87
N ARG A 165 2.51 9.64 17.85
CA ARG A 165 3.41 9.40 18.96
C ARG A 165 4.84 9.52 18.47
N VAL A 166 5.69 10.20 19.22
CA VAL A 166 7.13 10.29 18.93
C VAL A 166 7.78 8.96 19.28
N LEU A 167 8.46 8.36 18.31
CA LEU A 167 9.27 7.17 18.52
C LEU A 167 10.70 7.53 18.90
N GLU A 168 11.32 8.43 18.14
CA GLU A 168 12.70 8.85 18.35
C GLU A 168 12.89 10.31 17.92
N ARG A 169 13.79 11.04 18.59
CA ARG A 169 14.20 12.39 18.22
C ARG A 169 15.65 12.39 17.79
N TYR A 170 15.95 13.10 16.71
CA TYR A 170 17.29 13.27 16.15
C TYR A 170 17.62 14.74 16.02
N ARG A 171 18.87 15.07 15.73
CA ARG A 171 19.29 16.45 15.43
C ARG A 171 18.58 16.96 14.18
N GLY A 172 17.49 17.74 14.37
CA GLY A 172 16.71 18.35 13.28
C GLY A 172 15.76 17.40 12.55
N ALA A 173 15.37 16.29 13.15
CA ALA A 173 14.34 15.38 12.65
C ALA A 173 13.66 14.61 13.78
N THR A 174 12.47 14.10 13.52
CA THR A 174 11.72 13.24 14.46
C THR A 174 11.13 12.04 13.72
N LEU A 175 11.19 10.86 14.33
CA LEU A 175 10.50 9.67 13.85
C LEU A 175 9.17 9.56 14.61
N LEU A 176 8.09 9.50 13.86
CA LEU A 176 6.72 9.45 14.39
C LEU A 176 6.04 8.15 14.00
N GLU A 177 5.26 7.61 14.92
CA GLU A 177 4.18 6.67 14.64
C GLU A 177 2.88 7.47 14.48
N LEU A 178 2.09 7.12 13.46
CA LEU A 178 0.86 7.85 13.12
C LEU A 178 -0.28 6.86 12.92
N ALA A 179 -1.33 7.00 13.72
CA ALA A 179 -2.54 6.19 13.62
C ALA A 179 -3.67 7.00 12.96
N LEU A 180 -4.16 6.51 11.82
CA LEU A 180 -5.26 7.17 11.09
C LEU A 180 -6.61 6.86 11.71
N VAL A 181 -7.34 7.89 12.17
CA VAL A 181 -8.77 7.81 12.49
C VAL A 181 -9.58 7.98 11.21
N THR A 182 -9.28 8.99 10.40
CA THR A 182 -9.84 9.18 9.05
C THR A 182 -8.83 8.75 7.99
N GLY A 183 -9.23 8.63 6.72
CA GLY A 183 -8.33 8.18 5.64
C GLY A 183 -8.51 9.00 4.37
N ARG A 184 -8.13 10.28 4.40
CA ARG A 184 -8.20 11.15 3.22
C ARG A 184 -6.92 11.03 2.40
N ARG A 185 -7.00 11.30 1.10
CA ARG A 185 -5.83 11.37 0.22
C ARG A 185 -4.81 12.37 0.77
N GLY A 186 -3.54 11.99 0.85
CA GLY A 186 -2.45 12.86 1.31
C GLY A 186 -2.59 13.40 2.73
N GLN A 187 -3.45 12.81 3.58
CA GLN A 187 -3.81 13.33 4.90
C GLN A 187 -2.60 13.57 5.78
N ILE A 188 -1.81 12.54 6.03
CA ILE A 188 -0.63 12.61 6.92
C ILE A 188 0.34 13.69 6.40
N ARG A 189 0.59 13.69 5.10
CA ARG A 189 1.52 14.61 4.43
C ARG A 189 1.09 16.07 4.61
N ALA A 190 -0.19 16.36 4.34
CA ALA A 190 -0.74 17.72 4.49
C ALA A 190 -0.79 18.18 5.95
N GLN A 191 -1.17 17.30 6.89
CA GLN A 191 -1.27 17.65 8.30
C GLN A 191 0.10 17.91 8.94
N LEU A 192 1.10 17.07 8.67
CA LEU A 192 2.45 17.26 9.19
C LEU A 192 3.13 18.51 8.60
N ALA A 193 2.91 18.81 7.33
CA ALA A 193 3.38 20.04 6.72
C ALA A 193 2.72 21.29 7.35
N ALA A 194 1.42 21.23 7.62
CA ALA A 194 0.68 22.32 8.28
C ALA A 194 1.14 22.52 9.74
N LEU A 195 1.60 21.48 10.41
CA LEU A 195 2.19 21.52 11.74
C LEU A 195 3.60 22.17 11.73
N GLY A 196 4.20 22.36 10.55
CA GLY A 196 5.58 22.88 10.40
C GLY A 196 6.65 21.78 10.40
N HIS A 197 6.25 20.52 10.38
CA HIS A 197 7.11 19.34 10.36
C HIS A 197 6.87 18.48 9.11
N PRO A 198 7.24 18.95 7.88
CA PRO A 198 7.02 18.18 6.68
C PRO A 198 7.79 16.86 6.72
N ILE A 199 7.24 15.84 6.07
CA ILE A 199 7.90 14.54 5.97
C ILE A 199 9.18 14.67 5.16
N VAL A 200 10.30 14.16 5.66
CA VAL A 200 11.59 14.13 4.97
C VAL A 200 11.43 13.51 3.57
N GLY A 201 11.93 14.20 2.53
CA GLY A 201 11.81 13.82 1.12
C GLY A 201 10.51 14.26 0.45
N ASP A 202 9.55 14.81 1.19
CA ASP A 202 8.29 15.27 0.62
C ASP A 202 8.34 16.71 0.10
N ARG A 203 9.01 16.90 -1.02
CA ARG A 203 9.16 18.23 -1.66
C ARG A 203 7.82 18.86 -2.02
N THR A 204 6.80 18.04 -2.33
CA THR A 204 5.44 18.51 -2.64
C THR A 204 4.83 19.27 -1.46
N TYR A 205 5.16 18.83 -0.24
CA TYR A 205 4.66 19.42 1.02
C TYR A 205 5.72 20.22 1.78
N GLY A 206 6.79 20.66 1.10
CA GLY A 206 7.72 21.66 1.63
C GLY A 206 8.95 21.12 2.33
N SER A 207 9.22 19.82 2.26
CA SER A 207 10.48 19.27 2.75
C SER A 207 11.68 19.84 1.99
N ARG A 208 12.71 20.24 2.75
CA ARG A 208 13.99 20.76 2.24
C ARG A 208 15.07 19.68 2.21
N ARG A 209 14.87 18.56 2.90
CA ARG A 209 15.80 17.43 3.02
C ARG A 209 15.28 16.25 2.24
N ASP A 210 16.17 15.57 1.50
CA ASP A 210 15.83 14.37 0.74
C ASP A 210 17.03 13.41 0.66
N PRO A 211 17.59 12.99 1.81
CA PRO A 211 18.79 12.16 1.85
C PRO A 211 18.55 10.74 1.30
N LEU A 212 17.30 10.29 1.28
CA LEU A 212 16.94 8.94 0.82
C LEU A 212 16.30 8.93 -0.57
N ARG A 213 16.17 10.09 -1.23
CA ARG A 213 15.51 10.26 -2.53
C ARG A 213 14.10 9.64 -2.57
N ARG A 214 13.39 9.76 -1.43
CA ARG A 214 12.01 9.28 -1.28
C ARG A 214 11.30 9.97 -0.13
N VAL A 215 9.98 9.98 -0.17
CA VAL A 215 9.17 10.37 0.99
C VAL A 215 9.32 9.32 2.10
N CYS A 216 9.74 9.75 3.29
CA CYS A 216 9.91 8.89 4.46
C CYS A 216 8.57 8.62 5.16
N LEU A 217 7.64 8.00 4.44
CA LEU A 217 6.33 7.57 4.94
C LEU A 217 6.09 6.10 4.58
N HIS A 218 5.72 5.30 5.57
CA HIS A 218 5.53 3.86 5.44
C HIS A 218 4.30 3.38 6.19
N ALA A 219 3.40 2.65 5.54
CA ALA A 219 2.25 1.99 6.16
C ALA A 219 2.72 0.72 6.86
N ALA A 220 2.99 0.82 8.17
CA ALA A 220 3.69 -0.20 8.94
C ALA A 220 2.77 -1.27 9.52
N ARG A 221 1.51 -0.93 9.84
CA ARG A 221 0.54 -1.89 10.39
C ARG A 221 -0.83 -1.68 9.77
N LEU A 222 -1.47 -2.81 9.44
CA LEU A 222 -2.82 -2.87 8.90
C LEU A 222 -3.61 -3.97 9.59
N GLY A 223 -4.63 -3.60 10.37
CA GLY A 223 -5.51 -4.54 11.07
C GLY A 223 -6.96 -4.36 10.65
N PHE A 224 -7.69 -5.48 10.45
CA PHE A 224 -9.11 -5.48 10.09
C PHE A 224 -9.75 -6.82 10.45
N VAL A 225 -11.07 -6.92 10.28
CA VAL A 225 -11.79 -8.20 10.42
C VAL A 225 -11.76 -8.92 9.07
N HIS A 226 -11.13 -10.09 9.06
CA HIS A 226 -11.07 -10.97 7.88
C HIS A 226 -12.46 -11.51 7.51
N PRO A 227 -12.76 -11.88 6.24
CA PRO A 227 -14.04 -12.46 5.86
C PRO A 227 -14.45 -13.71 6.66
N SER A 228 -13.50 -14.42 7.25
CA SER A 228 -13.77 -15.55 8.19
C SER A 228 -14.28 -15.09 9.57
N GLY A 229 -14.43 -13.77 9.82
CA GLY A 229 -14.83 -13.22 11.11
C GLY A 229 -13.69 -13.00 12.12
N ARG A 230 -12.46 -13.43 11.83
CA ARG A 230 -11.31 -13.26 12.73
C ARG A 230 -10.68 -11.87 12.54
N ARG A 231 -10.25 -11.23 13.63
CA ARG A 231 -9.37 -10.05 13.54
C ARG A 231 -7.98 -10.50 13.09
N VAL A 232 -7.48 -9.87 12.05
CA VAL A 232 -6.11 -10.08 11.55
C VAL A 232 -5.34 -8.78 11.59
N VAL A 233 -4.03 -8.87 11.82
CA VAL A 233 -3.11 -7.72 11.83
C VAL A 233 -1.88 -8.14 11.03
N PHE A 234 -1.51 -7.30 10.08
CA PHE A 234 -0.30 -7.45 9.26
C PHE A 234 0.67 -6.34 9.61
N GLU A 235 1.96 -6.67 9.62
CA GLU A 235 3.02 -5.73 9.92
C GLU A 235 4.08 -5.74 8.82
N SER A 236 4.59 -4.56 8.51
CA SER A 236 5.76 -4.36 7.67
C SER A 236 6.64 -3.31 8.35
N PRO A 237 7.85 -3.67 8.81
CA PRO A 237 8.71 -2.71 9.49
C PRO A 237 9.13 -1.59 8.53
N PRO A 238 9.20 -0.34 9.00
CA PRO A 238 9.69 0.76 8.18
C PRO A 238 11.16 0.51 7.80
N PRO A 239 11.61 1.03 6.64
CA PRO A 239 13.01 0.93 6.26
C PRO A 239 13.94 1.42 7.37
N SER A 240 14.99 0.66 7.70
CA SER A 240 15.95 1.02 8.74
C SER A 240 16.66 2.36 8.44
N SER A 241 16.71 2.75 7.16
CA SER A 241 17.21 4.05 6.71
C SER A 241 16.42 5.24 7.27
N PHE A 242 15.15 5.05 7.69
CA PHE A 242 14.39 6.14 8.35
C PHE A 242 15.02 6.57 9.68
N ARG A 243 15.80 5.73 10.32
CA ARG A 243 16.53 6.04 11.55
C ARG A 243 17.86 6.73 11.30
N ARG A 244 18.43 6.60 10.09
CA ARG A 244 19.79 7.08 9.74
C ARG A 244 19.79 8.34 8.86
N ALA A 245 18.66 8.71 8.27
CA ALA A 245 18.54 9.82 7.30
C ALA A 245 18.58 11.21 7.95
#